data_95c366685bee8cc25ff82ca190b31755
#
_entry.id   95c366685bee8cc25ff82ca190b31755
#
_cell.length_a   1.000
_cell.length_b   1.000
_cell.length_c   1.000
_cell.angle_alpha   90.00
_cell.angle_beta   90.00
_cell.angle_gamma   90.00
#
_symmetry.space_group_name_H-M   'P 1'
#
loop_
_entity.id
_entity.type
_entity.pdbx_description
1 polymer ?
#
loop_
_entity_poly.entity_id
_entity_poly.type
_entity_poly.pdbx_seq_one_letter_code
_entity_poly.pdbx_strand_id
1 'polypeptide(L)'
;DIISLRDETEEDPAEILASKFDLAYIKLDGTIGCLVNGAGLAMATMDIIKLKGASPANFLDVGGSATKEKVTEAFKIILSDSAVEGILVNIFGGIMRCDIIASGVVAAAKTLSLSKPLVVRLAGTNVEEGKKILRDSGLKIIPADDLDDAAMKIVSAVKGD
;
A
#
# COMPACT_ATOMS: atom_id res chain seq x y z
N ASP A 1 33.98 4.16 -8.98
CA ASP A 1 33.06 3.65 -8.00
C ASP A 1 32.03 2.71 -8.62
N ILE A 2 31.93 1.51 -8.09
CA ILE A 2 31.03 0.48 -8.61
C ILE A 2 29.58 0.96 -8.54
N ILE A 3 29.21 1.70 -7.50
CA ILE A 3 27.86 2.23 -7.35
C ILE A 3 27.55 3.23 -8.45
N SER A 4 28.51 4.07 -8.83
CA SER A 4 28.30 5.04 -9.90
C SER A 4 28.26 4.39 -11.29
N LEU A 5 28.80 3.18 -11.40
CA LEU A 5 28.73 2.41 -12.63
C LEU A 5 27.43 1.61 -12.73
N ARG A 6 26.67 1.55 -11.66
CA ARG A 6 25.36 0.95 -11.68
C ARG A 6 24.49 1.77 -12.61
N ASP A 7 24.02 1.13 -13.63
CA ASP A 7 23.23 1.80 -14.66
C ASP A 7 21.79 1.97 -14.16
N GLU A 8 21.43 3.20 -13.82
CA GLU A 8 20.07 3.49 -13.36
C GLU A 8 19.03 3.20 -14.43
N THR A 9 19.42 3.15 -15.70
CA THR A 9 18.48 2.81 -16.77
C THR A 9 18.08 1.34 -16.73
N GLU A 10 18.83 0.49 -16.05
CA GLU A 10 18.46 -0.91 -15.85
C GLU A 10 17.49 -1.10 -14.68
N GLU A 11 17.32 -0.08 -13.85
CA GLU A 11 16.38 -0.13 -12.72
C GLU A 11 15.01 0.37 -13.16
N ASP A 12 13.96 -0.18 -12.51
CA ASP A 12 12.61 0.31 -12.70
C ASP A 12 12.53 1.76 -12.22
N PRO A 13 12.03 2.71 -13.05
CA PRO A 13 11.90 4.10 -12.62
C PRO A 13 11.12 4.28 -11.33
N ALA A 14 10.13 3.43 -11.06
CA ALA A 14 9.36 3.48 -9.83
C ALA A 14 10.22 3.11 -8.61
N GLU A 15 11.15 2.17 -8.76
CA GLU A 15 12.07 1.79 -7.68
C GLU A 15 13.05 2.93 -7.37
N ILE A 16 13.52 3.62 -8.40
CA ILE A 16 14.40 4.78 -8.24
C ILE A 16 13.65 5.90 -7.51
N LEU A 17 12.44 6.19 -7.93
CA LEU A 17 11.62 7.23 -7.31
C LEU A 17 11.32 6.88 -5.85
N ALA A 18 11.01 5.63 -5.55
CA ALA A 18 10.74 5.18 -4.20
C ALA A 18 11.92 5.44 -3.26
N SER A 19 13.14 5.17 -3.71
CA SER A 19 14.31 5.37 -2.87
C SER A 19 14.56 6.84 -2.53
N LYS A 20 14.10 7.78 -3.35
CA LYS A 20 14.17 9.21 -3.05
C LYS A 20 13.29 9.62 -1.88
N PHE A 21 12.26 8.84 -1.57
CA PHE A 21 11.34 9.08 -0.46
C PHE A 21 11.55 8.09 0.69
N ASP A 22 12.67 7.38 0.71
CA ASP A 22 12.99 6.35 1.70
C ASP A 22 11.94 5.24 1.75
N LEU A 23 11.40 4.88 0.60
CA LEU A 23 10.45 3.79 0.45
C LEU A 23 11.17 2.58 -0.15
N ALA A 24 10.88 1.40 0.37
CA ALA A 24 11.37 0.16 -0.22
C ALA A 24 10.30 -0.37 -1.19
N TYR A 25 10.59 -0.35 -2.47
CA TYR A 25 9.65 -0.77 -3.50
C TYR A 25 10.31 -1.72 -4.49
N ILE A 26 9.63 -2.83 -4.76
CA ILE A 26 10.05 -3.79 -5.79
C ILE A 26 8.82 -4.12 -6.62
N LYS A 27 8.92 -3.95 -7.92
CA LYS A 27 7.83 -4.29 -8.84
C LYS A 27 7.76 -5.81 -9.03
N LEU A 28 6.55 -6.34 -9.01
CA LEU A 28 6.25 -7.75 -9.29
C LEU A 28 5.27 -7.82 -10.45
N ASP A 29 4.80 -9.02 -10.78
CA ASP A 29 4.00 -9.24 -11.99
C ASP A 29 2.50 -9.36 -11.74
N GLY A 30 2.04 -9.03 -10.54
CA GLY A 30 0.64 -9.21 -10.18
C GLY A 30 -0.23 -7.98 -10.43
N THR A 31 -1.44 -8.03 -9.86
CA THR A 31 -2.48 -7.02 -10.07
C THR A 31 -2.91 -6.31 -8.79
N ILE A 32 -2.46 -6.74 -7.62
CA ILE A 32 -2.84 -6.12 -6.35
C ILE A 32 -1.65 -5.34 -5.80
N GLY A 33 -1.78 -4.02 -5.75
CA GLY A 33 -0.78 -3.15 -5.15
C GLY A 33 -0.80 -3.30 -3.63
N CYS A 34 0.38 -3.34 -3.01
CA CYS A 34 0.52 -3.55 -1.58
C CYS A 34 1.30 -2.42 -0.94
N LEU A 35 0.75 -1.84 0.12
CA LEU A 35 1.41 -0.81 0.92
C LEU A 35 1.40 -1.25 2.37
N VAL A 36 2.59 -1.48 2.94
CA VAL A 36 2.73 -1.99 4.30
C VAL A 36 3.81 -1.24 5.06
N ASN A 37 3.89 -1.47 6.36
CA ASN A 37 5.00 -1.01 7.18
C ASN A 37 5.69 -2.22 7.81
N GLY A 38 6.89 -2.51 7.30
CA GLY A 38 7.73 -3.60 7.78
C GLY A 38 7.84 -4.75 6.78
N ALA A 39 9.07 -5.21 6.57
CA ALA A 39 9.36 -6.24 5.57
C ALA A 39 8.66 -7.58 5.89
N GLY A 40 8.61 -7.96 7.17
CA GLY A 40 7.92 -9.20 7.56
C GLY A 40 6.43 -9.15 7.26
N LEU A 41 5.81 -7.99 7.51
CA LEU A 41 4.40 -7.79 7.21
C LEU A 41 4.15 -7.81 5.71
N ALA A 42 5.07 -7.26 4.92
CA ALA A 42 4.97 -7.29 3.46
C ALA A 42 4.97 -8.72 2.94
N MET A 43 5.87 -9.55 3.44
CA MET A 43 5.94 -10.96 3.02
C MET A 43 4.65 -11.70 3.36
N ALA A 44 4.13 -11.52 4.58
CA ALA A 44 2.89 -12.15 5.00
C ALA A 44 1.71 -11.69 4.13
N THR A 45 1.66 -10.40 3.81
CA THR A 45 0.61 -9.83 2.96
C THR A 45 0.64 -10.45 1.57
N MET A 46 1.81 -10.54 0.97
CA MET A 46 1.96 -11.13 -0.36
C MET A 46 1.58 -12.61 -0.37
N ASP A 47 1.98 -13.35 0.65
CA ASP A 47 1.68 -14.77 0.74
C ASP A 47 0.17 -15.01 0.83
N ILE A 48 -0.55 -14.24 1.65
CA ILE A 48 -1.98 -14.45 1.79
C ILE A 48 -2.75 -14.03 0.55
N ILE A 49 -2.30 -13.02 -0.18
CA ILE A 49 -2.88 -12.66 -1.48
C ILE A 49 -2.79 -13.84 -2.44
N LYS A 50 -1.64 -14.49 -2.51
CA LYS A 50 -1.44 -15.66 -3.35
C LYS A 50 -2.33 -16.83 -2.93
N LEU A 51 -2.49 -17.04 -1.63
CA LEU A 51 -3.38 -18.07 -1.10
C LEU A 51 -4.84 -17.82 -1.48
N LYS A 52 -5.25 -16.58 -1.64
CA LYS A 52 -6.61 -16.22 -2.04
C LYS A 52 -6.81 -16.20 -3.55
N GLY A 53 -5.80 -16.61 -4.32
CA GLY A 53 -5.92 -16.79 -5.76
C GLY A 53 -5.59 -15.56 -6.60
N ALA A 54 -4.90 -14.59 -6.03
CA ALA A 54 -4.45 -13.40 -6.76
C ALA A 54 -2.93 -13.27 -6.67
N SER A 55 -2.38 -12.22 -7.26
CA SER A 55 -0.94 -12.00 -7.27
C SER A 55 -0.61 -10.57 -6.89
N PRO A 56 0.40 -10.37 -6.02
CA PRO A 56 0.82 -9.01 -5.66
C PRO A 56 1.54 -8.34 -6.83
N ALA A 57 1.23 -7.06 -7.04
CA ALA A 57 1.85 -6.25 -8.09
C ALA A 57 3.20 -5.70 -7.64
N ASN A 58 3.43 -5.62 -6.34
CA ASN A 58 4.64 -5.03 -5.80
C ASN A 58 4.86 -5.40 -4.34
N PHE A 59 6.10 -5.20 -3.91
CA PHE A 59 6.47 -5.08 -2.50
C PHE A 59 6.65 -3.58 -2.24
N LEU A 60 6.01 -3.00 -1.23
CA LEU A 60 6.26 -1.63 -0.82
C LEU A 60 6.17 -1.48 0.68
N ASP A 61 7.26 -1.06 1.30
CA ASP A 61 7.36 -0.87 2.74
C ASP A 61 7.63 0.61 3.02
N VAL A 62 6.70 1.26 3.72
CA VAL A 62 6.84 2.69 4.08
C VAL A 62 7.71 2.90 5.32
N GLY A 63 8.13 1.82 5.99
CA GLY A 63 8.93 1.91 7.20
C GLY A 63 8.14 2.36 8.41
N GLY A 64 8.87 2.65 9.50
CA GLY A 64 8.25 3.00 10.77
C GLY A 64 7.97 4.49 10.96
N SER A 65 8.37 5.34 10.02
CA SER A 65 8.20 6.79 10.13
C SER A 65 7.36 7.34 8.97
N ALA A 66 6.29 6.64 8.63
CA ALA A 66 5.42 7.06 7.54
C ALA A 66 4.74 8.39 7.84
N THR A 67 4.82 9.30 6.90
CA THR A 67 4.15 10.60 6.94
C THR A 67 3.06 10.61 5.87
N LYS A 68 2.18 11.61 5.95
CA LYS A 68 1.17 11.82 4.92
C LYS A 68 1.81 11.93 3.53
N GLU A 69 2.94 12.61 3.44
CA GLU A 69 3.68 12.79 2.19
C GLU A 69 4.21 11.46 1.65
N LYS A 70 4.82 10.64 2.51
CA LYS A 70 5.31 9.33 2.10
C LYS A 70 4.20 8.42 1.62
N VAL A 71 3.06 8.43 2.30
CA VAL A 71 1.90 7.64 1.90
C VAL A 71 1.41 8.08 0.53
N THR A 72 1.32 9.39 0.30
CA THR A 72 0.90 9.94 -0.99
C THR A 72 1.85 9.50 -2.11
N GLU A 73 3.15 9.60 -1.89
CA GLU A 73 4.13 9.19 -2.89
C GLU A 73 4.11 7.68 -3.13
N ALA A 74 3.88 6.90 -2.07
CA ALA A 74 3.73 5.45 -2.21
C ALA A 74 2.55 5.09 -3.11
N PHE A 75 1.41 5.76 -2.94
CA PHE A 75 0.26 5.55 -3.81
C PHE A 75 0.56 5.93 -5.26
N LYS A 76 1.25 7.03 -5.50
CA LYS A 76 1.63 7.43 -6.85
C LYS A 76 2.49 6.37 -7.52
N ILE A 77 3.44 5.82 -6.78
CA ILE A 77 4.33 4.78 -7.29
C ILE A 77 3.55 3.51 -7.63
N ILE A 78 2.68 3.07 -6.74
CA ILE A 78 1.84 1.89 -6.97
C ILE A 78 0.97 2.09 -8.20
N LEU A 79 0.32 3.25 -8.30
CA LEU A 79 -0.60 3.54 -9.41
C LEU A 79 0.12 3.81 -10.73
N SER A 80 1.43 4.01 -10.72
CA SER A 80 2.20 4.11 -11.96
C SER A 80 2.29 2.78 -12.71
N ASP A 81 2.02 1.67 -12.03
CA ASP A 81 1.95 0.35 -12.63
C ASP A 81 0.54 0.14 -13.19
N SER A 82 0.42 0.10 -14.51
CA SER A 82 -0.87 -0.07 -15.19
C SER A 82 -1.53 -1.43 -14.94
N ALA A 83 -0.77 -2.41 -14.46
CA ALA A 83 -1.32 -3.72 -14.13
C ALA A 83 -2.10 -3.74 -12.81
N VAL A 84 -1.93 -2.73 -11.96
CA VAL A 84 -2.62 -2.67 -10.67
C VAL A 84 -4.12 -2.47 -10.86
N GLU A 85 -4.90 -3.41 -10.33
CA GLU A 85 -6.36 -3.39 -10.38
C GLU A 85 -7.01 -3.07 -9.03
N GLY A 86 -6.25 -3.18 -7.95
CA GLY A 86 -6.71 -2.84 -6.61
C GLY A 86 -5.53 -2.65 -5.69
N ILE A 87 -5.76 -2.00 -4.54
CA ILE A 87 -4.70 -1.70 -3.59
C ILE A 87 -5.08 -2.20 -2.20
N LEU A 88 -4.15 -2.88 -1.55
CA LEU A 88 -4.27 -3.30 -0.16
C LEU A 88 -3.27 -2.52 0.70
N VAL A 89 -3.80 -1.78 1.68
CA VAL A 89 -2.99 -1.10 2.68
C VAL A 89 -3.08 -1.90 3.97
N ASN A 90 -1.95 -2.36 4.47
CA ASN A 90 -1.89 -3.16 5.70
C ASN A 90 -0.86 -2.56 6.65
N ILE A 91 -1.33 -1.78 7.61
CA ILE A 91 -0.48 -1.07 8.57
C ILE A 91 -0.70 -1.64 9.96
N PHE A 92 0.40 -2.00 10.61
CA PHE A 92 0.37 -2.59 11.95
C PHE A 92 1.52 -2.05 12.80
N GLY A 93 1.24 -1.82 14.09
CA GLY A 93 2.30 -1.50 15.06
C GLY A 93 1.93 -0.42 16.05
N GLY A 94 2.56 -0.47 17.23
CA GLY A 94 2.30 0.48 18.32
C GLY A 94 2.94 1.85 18.12
N ILE A 95 3.94 1.95 17.25
CA ILE A 95 4.66 3.21 17.00
C ILE A 95 3.95 4.04 15.93
N MET A 96 3.33 3.37 14.98
CA MET A 96 2.65 4.01 13.86
C MET A 96 1.30 4.55 14.29
N ARG A 97 1.02 5.82 13.99
CA ARG A 97 -0.27 6.42 14.29
C ARG A 97 -1.23 6.19 13.14
N CYS A 98 -2.26 5.39 13.40
CA CYS A 98 -3.25 5.03 12.37
C CYS A 98 -4.04 6.24 11.86
N ASP A 99 -4.25 7.26 12.69
CA ASP A 99 -4.93 8.48 12.27
C ASP A 99 -4.12 9.25 11.21
N ILE A 100 -2.79 9.30 11.36
CA ILE A 100 -1.91 9.96 10.37
C ILE A 100 -1.91 9.17 9.06
N ILE A 101 -1.81 7.84 9.16
CA ILE A 101 -1.82 6.98 7.98
C ILE A 101 -3.16 7.09 7.26
N ALA A 102 -4.27 7.05 7.99
CA ALA A 102 -5.60 7.18 7.41
C ALA A 102 -5.76 8.53 6.68
N SER A 103 -5.29 9.62 7.28
CA SER A 103 -5.30 10.94 6.66
C SER A 103 -4.48 10.96 5.36
N GLY A 104 -3.32 10.32 5.37
CA GLY A 104 -2.47 10.20 4.19
C GLY A 104 -3.13 9.40 3.07
N VAL A 105 -3.75 8.28 3.43
CA VAL A 105 -4.48 7.44 2.48
C VAL A 105 -5.63 8.22 1.83
N VAL A 106 -6.43 8.91 2.64
CA VAL A 106 -7.54 9.72 2.14
C VAL A 106 -7.04 10.83 1.22
N ALA A 107 -6.01 11.56 1.63
CA ALA A 107 -5.44 12.64 0.83
C ALA A 107 -4.90 12.13 -0.50
N ALA A 108 -4.19 11.00 -0.48
CA ALA A 108 -3.64 10.38 -1.70
C ALA A 108 -4.76 9.94 -2.64
N ALA A 109 -5.77 9.27 -2.10
CA ALA A 109 -6.89 8.79 -2.91
C ALA A 109 -7.65 9.95 -3.57
N LYS A 110 -7.85 11.05 -2.86
CA LYS A 110 -8.51 12.23 -3.42
C LYS A 110 -7.64 12.93 -4.46
N THR A 111 -6.35 13.13 -4.15
CA THR A 111 -5.42 13.81 -5.06
C THR A 111 -5.27 13.06 -6.37
N LEU A 112 -5.23 11.74 -6.32
CA LEU A 112 -5.01 10.88 -7.48
C LEU A 112 -6.31 10.44 -8.15
N SER A 113 -7.46 10.89 -7.64
CA SER A 113 -8.79 10.51 -8.15
C SER A 113 -8.91 9.00 -8.27
N LEU A 114 -8.55 8.30 -7.22
CA LEU A 114 -8.50 6.84 -7.19
C LEU A 114 -9.86 6.24 -7.49
N SER A 115 -9.94 5.43 -8.55
CA SER A 115 -11.17 4.73 -8.94
C SER A 115 -11.11 3.23 -8.69
N LYS A 116 -9.93 2.71 -8.33
CA LYS A 116 -9.73 1.27 -8.11
C LYS A 116 -10.12 0.89 -6.68
N PRO A 117 -10.50 -0.38 -6.45
CA PRO A 117 -10.79 -0.84 -5.09
C PRO A 117 -9.63 -0.60 -4.14
N LEU A 118 -9.93 -0.13 -2.95
CA LEU A 118 -8.95 0.15 -1.91
C LEU A 118 -9.41 -0.49 -0.61
N VAL A 119 -8.65 -1.46 -0.12
CA VAL A 119 -8.90 -2.10 1.17
C VAL A 119 -7.83 -1.62 2.14
N VAL A 120 -8.26 -1.20 3.33
CA VAL A 120 -7.35 -0.69 4.35
C VAL A 120 -7.54 -1.45 5.66
N ARG A 121 -6.45 -2.06 6.13
CA ARG A 121 -6.41 -2.66 7.45
C ARG A 121 -5.43 -1.87 8.32
N LEU A 122 -5.94 -1.38 9.43
CA LEU A 122 -5.15 -0.63 10.40
C LEU A 122 -5.17 -1.33 11.75
N ALA A 123 -4.02 -1.46 12.38
CA ALA A 123 -3.91 -1.95 13.75
C ALA A 123 -2.77 -1.22 14.44
N GLY A 124 -3.01 -0.68 15.62
CA GLY A 124 -2.00 0.06 16.37
C GLY A 124 -2.58 1.25 17.10
N THR A 125 -1.73 2.24 17.34
CA THR A 125 -2.09 3.46 18.05
C THR A 125 -3.13 4.25 17.26
N ASN A 126 -4.16 4.73 17.96
CA ASN A 126 -5.24 5.55 17.39
C ASN A 126 -6.00 4.86 16.25
N VAL A 127 -6.14 3.53 16.33
CA VAL A 127 -6.79 2.76 15.27
C VAL A 127 -8.25 3.18 15.06
N GLU A 128 -8.99 3.46 16.14
CA GLU A 128 -10.40 3.86 16.03
C GLU A 128 -10.53 5.23 15.33
N GLU A 129 -9.65 6.17 15.64
CA GLU A 129 -9.60 7.46 14.98
C GLU A 129 -9.27 7.30 13.49
N GLY A 130 -8.33 6.42 13.17
CA GLY A 130 -7.97 6.13 11.78
C GLY A 130 -9.14 5.55 11.00
N LYS A 131 -9.85 4.59 11.60
CA LYS A 131 -11.04 3.99 10.96
C LYS A 131 -12.13 5.04 10.73
N LYS A 132 -12.32 5.96 11.68
CA LYS A 132 -13.29 7.03 11.55
C LYS A 132 -12.93 7.96 10.38
N ILE A 133 -11.67 8.33 10.26
CA ILE A 133 -11.20 9.18 9.15
C ILE A 133 -11.51 8.51 7.81
N LEU A 134 -11.26 7.22 7.69
CA LEU A 134 -11.55 6.47 6.48
C LEU A 134 -13.06 6.46 6.15
N ARG A 135 -13.90 6.21 7.17
CA ARG A 135 -15.35 6.18 6.98
C ARG A 135 -15.91 7.54 6.57
N ASP A 136 -15.40 8.60 7.16
CA ASP A 136 -15.94 9.97 6.97
C ASP A 136 -15.38 10.65 5.71
N SER A 137 -14.48 9.97 4.99
CA SER A 137 -13.81 10.55 3.81
C SER A 137 -14.73 10.76 2.61
N GLY A 138 -15.84 10.06 2.55
CA GLY A 138 -16.71 10.04 1.37
C GLY A 138 -16.19 9.18 0.24
N LEU A 139 -15.08 8.48 0.43
CA LEU A 139 -14.48 7.59 -0.56
C LEU A 139 -14.94 6.15 -0.34
N LYS A 140 -14.88 5.37 -1.41
CA LYS A 140 -15.23 3.94 -1.35
C LYS A 140 -14.03 3.14 -0.84
N ILE A 141 -13.68 3.32 0.42
CA ILE A 141 -12.61 2.58 1.07
C ILE A 141 -13.23 1.43 1.85
N ILE A 142 -12.71 0.22 1.63
CA ILE A 142 -13.22 -0.99 2.27
C ILE A 142 -12.35 -1.25 3.51
N PRO A 143 -12.92 -1.15 4.73
CA PRO A 143 -12.16 -1.46 5.93
C PRO A 143 -12.01 -2.97 6.12
N ALA A 144 -10.91 -3.40 6.73
CA ALA A 144 -10.70 -4.80 7.05
C ALA A 144 -10.26 -4.94 8.51
N ASP A 145 -10.64 -6.05 9.13
CA ASP A 145 -10.37 -6.29 10.54
C ASP A 145 -9.01 -6.96 10.78
N ASP A 146 -8.61 -7.84 9.87
CA ASP A 146 -7.31 -8.51 9.96
C ASP A 146 -6.76 -8.75 8.55
N LEU A 147 -5.60 -9.37 8.48
CA LEU A 147 -4.93 -9.59 7.20
C LEU A 147 -5.70 -10.54 6.29
N ASP A 148 -6.24 -11.61 6.84
CA ASP A 148 -7.03 -12.58 6.07
C ASP A 148 -8.26 -11.92 5.46
N ASP A 149 -8.99 -11.15 6.28
CA ASP A 149 -10.16 -10.38 5.85
C ASP A 149 -9.78 -9.38 4.77
N ALA A 150 -8.66 -8.66 4.95
CA ALA A 150 -8.17 -7.68 3.99
C ALA A 150 -7.86 -8.34 2.63
N ALA A 151 -7.15 -9.45 2.66
CA ALA A 151 -6.80 -10.18 1.43
C ALA A 151 -8.04 -10.68 0.72
N MET A 152 -8.99 -11.25 1.45
CA MET A 152 -10.23 -11.74 0.88
C MET A 152 -11.03 -10.62 0.22
N LYS A 153 -11.14 -9.47 0.89
CA LYS A 153 -11.90 -8.34 0.39
C LYS A 153 -11.28 -7.74 -0.88
N ILE A 154 -9.95 -7.59 -0.91
CA ILE A 154 -9.33 -7.01 -2.10
C ILE A 154 -9.38 -7.95 -3.29
N VAL A 155 -9.21 -9.25 -3.07
CA VAL A 155 -9.30 -10.24 -4.14
C VAL A 155 -10.72 -10.28 -4.70
N SER A 156 -11.74 -10.29 -3.85
CA SER A 156 -13.15 -10.26 -4.28
C SER A 156 -13.46 -8.99 -5.06
N ALA A 157 -13.01 -7.85 -4.57
CA ALA A 157 -13.25 -6.55 -5.22
C ALA A 157 -12.61 -6.49 -6.62
N VAL A 158 -11.40 -7.01 -6.76
CA VAL A 158 -10.67 -7.03 -8.04
C VAL A 158 -11.33 -8.01 -9.02
N LYS A 159 -11.82 -9.14 -8.53
CA LYS A 159 -12.48 -10.13 -9.38
C LYS A 159 -13.94 -9.77 -9.70
N GLY A 160 -14.48 -8.76 -9.05
CA GLY A 160 -15.86 -8.34 -9.26
C GLY A 160 -16.90 -9.19 -8.53
N ASP A 161 -16.45 -9.91 -7.52
CA ASP A 161 -17.35 -10.77 -6.72
C ASP A 161 -18.05 -10.01 -5.59
#